data_f5830f2fb70cff7206ca4d0b772a2968
#
_entry.id   f5830f2fb70cff7206ca4d0b772a2968
#
_cell.length_a   1.000
_cell.length_b   1.000
_cell.length_c   1.000
_cell.angle_alpha   90.00
_cell.angle_beta   90.00
_cell.angle_gamma   90.00
#
_symmetry.space_group_name_H-M   'P 1'
#
loop_
_entity.id
_entity.type
_entity.pdbx_description
1 polymer ?
#
loop_
_entity_poly.entity_id
_entity_poly.type
_entity_poly.pdbx_seq_one_letter_code
_entity_poly.pdbx_strand_id
1 'polypeptide(L)'
;DVERSRGLGDVYKRQLYNWTDSPWKGQGYLDYIMQNFYTNEPDGIIGNEDCGQMSAWYVMSALGFYQVSPGIPVYTLGRPMVNKASMHVKGGIFEILVKNNSAANKYIKEVKLNGKILDTLFISHTDIIKGGKLEFIMTDQPVK
;
A
#
# COMPACT_ATOMS: atom_id res chain seq x y z
N ASP A 1 -4.54 22.76 -9.91
CA ASP A 1 -3.83 23.23 -8.69
C ASP A 1 -3.44 22.07 -7.78
N VAL A 2 -2.59 21.18 -8.29
CA VAL A 2 -2.05 20.02 -7.52
C VAL A 2 -0.87 20.46 -6.62
N GLU A 3 -0.43 21.70 -6.73
CA GLU A 3 0.81 22.19 -6.12
C GLU A 3 0.73 22.61 -4.65
N ARG A 4 -0.43 22.67 -4.03
CA ARG A 4 -0.57 23.32 -2.70
C ARG A 4 -0.94 22.42 -1.54
N SER A 5 -1.26 21.17 -1.76
CA SER A 5 -1.57 20.24 -0.68
C SER A 5 -0.45 19.23 -0.52
N ARG A 6 0.59 19.62 0.20
CA ARG A 6 1.84 18.88 0.31
C ARG A 6 2.06 18.42 1.74
N GLY A 7 1.54 17.28 2.08
CA GLY A 7 1.74 16.69 3.39
C GLY A 7 1.11 15.31 3.49
N LEU A 8 1.35 14.63 4.60
CA LEU A 8 0.86 13.28 4.86
C LEU A 8 -0.65 13.16 4.64
N GLY A 9 -1.44 14.17 5.02
CA GLY A 9 -2.88 14.16 4.84
C GLY A 9 -3.34 13.97 3.40
N ASP A 10 -2.55 14.40 2.42
CA ASP A 10 -2.91 14.25 1.01
C ASP A 10 -2.51 12.89 0.45
N VAL A 11 -1.43 12.31 0.94
CA VAL A 11 -0.97 11.00 0.47
C VAL A 11 -1.83 9.87 1.01
N TYR A 12 -2.13 9.81 2.32
CA TYR A 12 -2.94 8.72 2.88
C TYR A 12 -4.43 8.81 2.53
N LYS A 13 -4.96 10.01 2.25
CA LYS A 13 -6.36 10.17 1.81
C LYS A 13 -6.71 9.34 0.57
N ARG A 14 -5.73 9.02 -0.27
CA ARG A 14 -5.95 8.19 -1.46
C ARG A 14 -6.31 6.75 -1.11
N GLN A 15 -5.92 6.27 0.05
CA GLN A 15 -6.28 4.94 0.55
C GLN A 15 -7.74 4.88 1.04
N LEU A 16 -8.40 6.04 1.27
CA LEU A 16 -9.82 6.11 1.60
C LEU A 16 -10.73 5.58 0.47
N TYR A 17 -10.24 5.49 -0.75
CA TYR A 17 -10.98 4.85 -1.84
C TYR A 17 -11.33 3.38 -1.56
N ASN A 18 -10.64 2.70 -0.64
CA ASN A 18 -10.96 1.34 -0.24
C ASN A 18 -12.31 1.23 0.50
N TRP A 19 -12.85 2.36 1.00
CA TRP A 19 -14.20 2.45 1.60
C TRP A 19 -15.27 2.91 0.60
N THR A 20 -14.95 2.98 -0.68
CA THR A 20 -15.88 3.38 -1.75
C THR A 20 -16.05 2.25 -2.76
N ASP A 21 -17.00 2.42 -3.69
CA ASP A 21 -17.21 1.49 -4.81
C ASP A 21 -16.12 1.60 -5.90
N SER A 22 -15.03 2.31 -5.63
CA SER A 22 -13.97 2.59 -6.61
C SER A 22 -12.57 2.46 -6.03
N PRO A 23 -12.21 1.33 -5.35
CA PRO A 23 -10.89 1.17 -4.72
C PRO A 23 -9.74 1.26 -5.71
N TRP A 24 -9.95 0.89 -6.95
CA TRP A 24 -8.97 0.98 -8.04
C TRP A 24 -8.48 2.41 -8.30
N LYS A 25 -9.30 3.43 -8.04
CA LYS A 25 -8.86 4.84 -8.14
C LYS A 25 -7.75 5.15 -7.13
N GLY A 26 -7.89 4.66 -5.89
CA GLY A 26 -6.86 4.78 -4.86
C GLY A 26 -5.55 4.13 -5.28
N GLN A 27 -5.60 2.94 -5.89
CA GLN A 27 -4.42 2.23 -6.39
C GLN A 27 -3.69 3.02 -7.49
N GLY A 28 -4.43 3.62 -8.41
CA GLY A 28 -3.87 4.49 -9.45
C GLY A 28 -3.21 5.75 -8.88
N TYR A 29 -3.83 6.37 -7.88
CA TYR A 29 -3.24 7.53 -7.20
C TYR A 29 -2.01 7.16 -6.37
N LEU A 30 -2.01 6.02 -5.68
CA LEU A 30 -0.84 5.53 -4.95
C LEU A 30 0.36 5.33 -5.88
N ASP A 31 0.11 4.67 -7.02
CA ASP A 31 1.13 4.48 -8.05
C ASP A 31 1.72 5.82 -8.51
N TYR A 32 0.87 6.77 -8.84
CA TYR A 32 1.29 8.11 -9.28
C TYR A 32 2.10 8.86 -8.21
N ILE A 33 1.65 8.86 -6.95
CA ILE A 33 2.32 9.55 -5.85
C ILE A 33 3.70 8.93 -5.60
N MET A 34 3.77 7.61 -5.48
CA MET A 34 5.03 6.93 -5.18
C MET A 34 6.08 7.08 -6.28
N GLN A 35 5.66 7.23 -7.54
CA GLN A 35 6.58 7.40 -8.65
C GLN A 35 7.00 8.86 -8.91
N ASN A 36 6.19 9.83 -8.52
CA ASN A 36 6.41 11.22 -8.89
C ASN A 36 6.74 12.16 -7.72
N PHE A 37 6.39 11.77 -6.48
CA PHE A 37 6.56 12.62 -5.30
C PHE A 37 7.65 12.13 -4.35
N TYR A 38 8.28 11.02 -4.68
CA TYR A 38 9.42 10.47 -3.97
C TYR A 38 10.53 10.17 -4.97
N THR A 39 11.70 10.73 -4.73
CA THR A 39 12.89 10.52 -5.56
C THR A 39 14.07 10.07 -4.71
N ASN A 40 15.06 9.46 -5.33
CA ASN A 40 16.29 9.02 -4.64
C ASN A 40 17.33 10.16 -4.57
N GLU A 41 16.88 11.32 -4.05
CA GLU A 41 17.70 12.53 -3.88
C GLU A 41 17.61 12.99 -2.41
N PRO A 42 18.58 13.79 -1.90
CA PRO A 42 18.55 14.28 -0.52
C PRO A 42 17.28 15.06 -0.16
N ASP A 43 16.67 15.75 -1.11
CA ASP A 43 15.41 16.48 -1.01
C ASP A 43 14.23 15.76 -1.69
N GLY A 44 14.34 14.43 -1.79
CA GLY A 44 13.46 13.58 -2.59
C GLY A 44 12.05 13.36 -2.03
N ILE A 45 11.67 14.03 -0.93
CA ILE A 45 10.32 13.94 -0.36
C ILE A 45 9.59 15.25 -0.61
N ILE A 46 8.39 15.17 -1.18
CA ILE A 46 7.57 16.35 -1.39
C ILE A 46 7.01 16.88 -0.07
N GLY A 47 7.35 18.13 0.26
CA GLY A 47 6.88 18.79 1.49
C GLY A 47 7.69 18.39 2.74
N ASN A 48 7.06 18.47 3.90
CA ASN A 48 7.70 18.15 5.18
C ASN A 48 7.69 16.66 5.44
N GLU A 49 8.76 16.16 6.06
CA GLU A 49 8.90 14.74 6.47
C GLU A 49 7.94 14.35 7.61
N ASP A 50 7.51 15.33 8.40
CA ASP A 50 6.60 15.13 9.55
C ASP A 50 7.14 14.09 10.56
N CYS A 51 8.36 14.28 11.01
CA CYS A 51 9.04 13.41 11.98
C CYS A 51 9.20 11.94 11.50
N GLY A 52 9.44 11.72 10.23
CA GLY A 52 9.63 10.39 9.64
C GLY A 52 8.34 9.75 9.14
N GLN A 53 7.21 10.42 9.25
CA GLN A 53 5.92 9.85 8.89
C GLN A 53 5.74 9.70 7.36
N MET A 54 6.29 10.61 6.57
CA MET A 54 6.24 10.54 5.11
C MET A 54 7.06 9.37 4.57
N SER A 55 8.26 9.15 5.11
CA SER A 55 9.08 7.98 4.78
C SER A 55 8.42 6.68 5.23
N ALA A 56 7.86 6.63 6.44
CA ALA A 56 7.13 5.46 6.94
C ALA A 56 5.92 5.13 6.06
N TRP A 57 5.17 6.15 5.63
CA TRP A 57 4.06 5.96 4.70
C TRP A 57 4.53 5.35 3.38
N TYR A 58 5.63 5.87 2.82
CA TYR A 58 6.18 5.35 1.55
C TYR A 58 6.58 3.88 1.68
N VAL A 59 7.35 3.52 2.72
CA VAL A 59 7.82 2.15 2.96
C VAL A 59 6.64 1.20 3.13
N MET A 60 5.68 1.54 3.98
CA MET A 60 4.50 0.70 4.23
C MET A 60 3.64 0.56 2.97
N SER A 61 3.39 1.65 2.25
CA SER A 61 2.62 1.64 1.01
C SER A 61 3.33 0.86 -0.10
N ALA A 62 4.67 0.94 -0.19
CA ALA A 62 5.46 0.15 -1.12
C ALA A 62 5.38 -1.37 -0.83
N LEU A 63 5.17 -1.75 0.42
CA LEU A 63 4.87 -3.13 0.83
C LEU A 63 3.42 -3.54 0.53
N GLY A 64 2.54 -2.60 0.18
CA GLY A 64 1.16 -2.85 -0.22
C GLY A 64 0.13 -2.70 0.89
N PHE A 65 0.46 -2.12 2.04
CA PHE A 65 -0.51 -1.88 3.12
C PHE A 65 -0.16 -0.64 3.95
N TYR A 66 -1.17 0.01 4.53
CA TYR A 66 -0.98 1.16 5.41
C TYR A 66 -2.12 1.27 6.43
N GLN A 67 -1.81 1.71 7.65
CA GLN A 67 -2.78 1.99 8.72
C GLN A 67 -3.31 3.41 8.58
N VAL A 68 -4.48 3.58 7.98
CA VAL A 68 -5.10 4.91 7.75
C VAL A 68 -5.66 5.51 9.05
N SER A 69 -6.22 4.67 9.93
CA SER A 69 -6.82 5.11 11.19
C SER A 69 -5.93 4.70 12.36
N PRO A 70 -5.18 5.63 12.96
CA PRO A 70 -4.39 5.35 14.18
C PRO A 70 -5.29 4.80 15.29
N GLY A 71 -4.80 3.78 16.01
CA GLY A 71 -5.57 3.13 17.09
C GLY A 71 -6.50 2.00 16.65
N ILE A 72 -6.79 1.87 15.36
CA ILE A 72 -7.51 0.71 14.81
C ILE A 72 -6.50 -0.25 14.20
N PRO A 73 -6.37 -1.50 14.70
CA PRO A 73 -5.34 -2.44 14.25
C PRO A 73 -5.71 -3.10 12.91
N VAL A 74 -6.07 -2.29 11.92
CA VAL A 74 -6.44 -2.71 10.56
C VAL A 74 -5.65 -1.89 9.56
N TYR A 75 -5.14 -2.56 8.54
CA TYR A 75 -4.41 -1.96 7.43
C TYR A 75 -5.24 -2.03 6.16
N THR A 76 -5.24 -0.95 5.39
CA THR A 76 -5.75 -0.94 4.02
C THR A 76 -4.71 -1.50 3.08
N LEU A 77 -5.14 -2.31 2.14
CA LEU A 77 -4.31 -2.82 1.07
C LEU A 77 -4.33 -1.86 -0.12
N GLY A 78 -3.16 -1.66 -0.72
CA GLY A 78 -2.97 -0.80 -1.87
C GLY A 78 -1.96 -1.40 -2.85
N ARG A 79 -1.66 -0.68 -3.91
CA ARG A 79 -0.70 -1.13 -4.93
C ARG A 79 0.71 -1.28 -4.34
N PRO A 80 1.26 -2.50 -4.28
CA PRO A 80 2.64 -2.71 -3.84
C PRO A 80 3.64 -2.33 -4.94
N MET A 81 4.82 -1.84 -4.54
CA MET A 81 5.93 -1.52 -5.45
C MET A 81 6.99 -2.61 -5.52
N VAL A 82 6.99 -3.53 -4.56
CA VAL A 82 7.94 -4.64 -4.49
C VAL A 82 7.38 -5.90 -5.14
N ASN A 83 8.25 -6.79 -5.62
CA ASN A 83 7.85 -8.11 -6.10
C ASN A 83 7.77 -9.12 -4.97
N LYS A 84 8.67 -8.98 -3.99
CA LYS A 84 8.73 -9.82 -2.80
C LYS A 84 9.29 -9.01 -1.64
N ALA A 85 8.73 -9.24 -0.44
CA ALA A 85 9.30 -8.77 0.82
C ALA A 85 9.08 -9.82 1.91
N SER A 86 9.92 -9.80 2.94
CA SER A 86 9.81 -10.66 4.10
C SER A 86 10.02 -9.83 5.35
N MET A 87 9.11 -9.96 6.30
CA MET A 87 9.17 -9.25 7.58
C MET A 87 9.27 -10.28 8.71
N HIS A 88 10.23 -10.09 9.61
CA HIS A 88 10.30 -10.86 10.85
C HIS A 88 9.29 -10.31 11.84
N VAL A 89 8.34 -11.12 12.21
CA VAL A 89 7.24 -10.77 13.13
C VAL A 89 7.21 -11.74 14.31
N LYS A 90 6.41 -11.45 15.33
CA LYS A 90 6.34 -12.29 16.54
C LYS A 90 6.05 -13.76 16.25
N GLY A 91 5.19 -14.08 15.29
CA GLY A 91 4.80 -15.43 14.91
C GLY A 91 5.70 -16.07 13.84
N GLY A 92 6.82 -15.47 13.45
CA GLY A 92 7.74 -16.00 12.45
C GLY A 92 8.00 -15.01 11.31
N ILE A 93 7.83 -15.46 10.07
CA ILE A 93 8.02 -14.61 8.88
C ILE A 93 6.65 -14.32 8.26
N PHE A 94 6.40 -13.06 7.96
CA PHE A 94 5.30 -12.62 7.12
C PHE A 94 5.86 -12.26 5.74
N GLU A 95 5.51 -13.05 4.72
CA GLU A 95 5.94 -12.84 3.34
C GLU A 95 4.89 -12.04 2.57
N ILE A 96 5.35 -11.10 1.75
CA ILE A 96 4.57 -10.42 0.74
C ILE A 96 5.07 -10.87 -0.62
N LEU A 97 4.18 -11.35 -1.47
CA LEU A 97 4.49 -11.78 -2.83
C LEU A 97 3.55 -11.09 -3.82
N VAL A 98 4.13 -10.49 -4.84
CA VAL A 98 3.37 -9.74 -5.85
C VAL A 98 3.59 -10.38 -7.22
N LYS A 99 2.54 -10.95 -7.77
CA LYS A 99 2.55 -11.57 -9.10
C LYS A 99 2.09 -10.57 -10.16
N ASN A 100 2.68 -10.66 -11.35
CA ASN A 100 2.40 -9.79 -12.49
C ASN A 100 2.64 -8.30 -12.21
N ASN A 101 3.57 -7.98 -11.30
CA ASN A 101 3.91 -6.59 -10.99
C ASN A 101 4.67 -5.95 -12.16
N SER A 102 4.15 -4.87 -12.69
CA SER A 102 4.79 -4.09 -13.75
C SER A 102 4.23 -2.66 -13.77
N ALA A 103 4.86 -1.77 -14.53
CA ALA A 103 4.37 -0.40 -14.71
C ALA A 103 2.95 -0.35 -15.30
N ALA A 104 2.57 -1.30 -16.16
CA ALA A 104 1.24 -1.39 -16.72
C ALA A 104 0.23 -1.98 -15.72
N ASN A 105 0.64 -2.98 -14.95
CA ASN A 105 -0.23 -3.72 -14.02
C ASN A 105 -0.28 -3.04 -12.66
N LYS A 106 -0.96 -1.91 -12.59
CA LYS A 106 -1.04 -1.08 -11.38
C LYS A 106 -2.27 -1.32 -10.51
N TYR A 107 -3.19 -2.19 -10.96
CA TYR A 107 -4.40 -2.51 -10.22
C TYR A 107 -4.31 -3.89 -9.58
N ILE A 108 -4.95 -4.04 -8.43
CA ILE A 108 -5.08 -5.31 -7.72
C ILE A 108 -6.24 -6.08 -8.35
N LYS A 109 -5.93 -7.26 -8.91
CA LYS A 109 -6.93 -8.20 -9.39
C LYS A 109 -7.50 -9.06 -8.27
N GLU A 110 -6.61 -9.53 -7.40
CA GLU A 110 -6.95 -10.44 -6.31
C GLU A 110 -5.89 -10.35 -5.22
N VAL A 111 -6.29 -10.51 -3.97
CA VAL A 111 -5.39 -10.68 -2.83
C VAL A 111 -5.70 -11.97 -2.11
N LYS A 112 -4.65 -12.69 -1.69
CA LYS A 112 -4.77 -13.90 -0.87
C LYS A 112 -3.98 -13.75 0.42
N LEU A 113 -4.59 -14.14 1.53
CA LEU A 113 -3.92 -14.31 2.80
C LEU A 113 -3.85 -15.81 3.14
N ASN A 114 -2.63 -16.34 3.25
CA ASN A 114 -2.39 -17.75 3.51
C ASN A 114 -3.15 -18.70 2.56
N GLY A 115 -3.21 -18.32 1.27
CA GLY A 115 -3.88 -19.07 0.22
C GLY A 115 -5.39 -18.85 0.09
N LYS A 116 -6.02 -18.13 1.04
CA LYS A 116 -7.45 -17.78 0.96
C LYS A 116 -7.62 -16.41 0.33
N ILE A 117 -8.54 -16.29 -0.63
CA ILE A 117 -8.92 -15.02 -1.25
C ILE A 117 -9.54 -14.12 -0.18
N LEU A 118 -9.13 -12.86 -0.16
CA LEU A 118 -9.74 -11.82 0.67
C LEU A 118 -10.87 -11.15 -0.12
N ASP A 119 -12.04 -11.06 0.50
CA ASP A 119 -13.21 -10.39 -0.08
C ASP A 119 -13.14 -8.86 0.05
N THR A 120 -12.15 -8.37 0.81
CA THR A 120 -11.96 -6.95 1.09
C THR A 120 -10.48 -6.56 0.98
N LEU A 121 -10.22 -5.28 0.75
CA LEU A 121 -8.86 -4.73 0.71
C LEU A 121 -8.39 -4.28 2.10
N PHE A 122 -8.60 -5.14 3.11
CA PHE A 122 -8.19 -4.89 4.50
C PHE A 122 -7.54 -6.13 5.10
N ILE A 123 -6.59 -5.91 6.01
CA ILE A 123 -5.91 -6.97 6.77
C ILE A 123 -5.73 -6.52 8.21
N SER A 124 -5.89 -7.42 9.18
CA SER A 124 -5.69 -7.09 10.59
C SER A 124 -4.21 -7.13 10.97
N HIS A 125 -3.84 -6.35 11.99
CA HIS A 125 -2.51 -6.44 12.59
C HIS A 125 -2.23 -7.85 13.13
N THR A 126 -3.26 -8.48 13.69
CA THR A 126 -3.16 -9.85 14.22
C THR A 126 -2.78 -10.86 13.14
N ASP A 127 -3.27 -10.69 11.92
CA ASP A 127 -2.92 -11.59 10.81
C ASP A 127 -1.46 -11.41 10.39
N ILE A 128 -0.95 -10.18 10.41
CA ILE A 128 0.44 -9.90 10.09
C ILE A 128 1.38 -10.49 11.15
N ILE A 129 1.12 -10.23 12.45
CA ILE A 129 2.03 -10.67 13.53
C ILE A 129 2.06 -12.17 13.77
N LYS A 130 1.08 -12.94 13.28
CA LYS A 130 1.11 -14.40 13.27
C LYS A 130 2.11 -14.99 12.30
N GLY A 131 2.60 -14.17 11.36
CA GLY A 131 3.34 -14.68 10.22
C GLY A 131 2.42 -15.25 9.15
N GLY A 132 3.02 -15.70 8.04
CA GLY A 132 2.27 -16.26 6.92
C GLY A 132 2.56 -15.52 5.61
N LYS A 133 1.60 -15.51 4.69
CA LYS A 133 1.82 -15.02 3.32
C LYS A 133 0.67 -14.18 2.81
N LEU A 134 0.99 -12.99 2.34
CA LEU A 134 0.10 -12.10 1.61
C LEU A 134 0.50 -12.09 0.14
N GLU A 135 -0.39 -12.51 -0.74
CA GLU A 135 -0.15 -12.56 -2.18
C GLU A 135 -1.05 -11.57 -2.91
N PHE A 136 -0.44 -10.69 -3.68
CA PHE A 136 -1.14 -9.80 -4.62
C PHE A 136 -1.02 -10.36 -6.04
N ILE A 137 -2.11 -10.33 -6.77
CA ILE A 137 -2.14 -10.62 -8.21
C ILE A 137 -2.55 -9.32 -8.90
N MET A 138 -1.63 -8.78 -9.72
CA MET A 138 -1.80 -7.48 -10.35
C MET A 138 -2.37 -7.61 -11.77
N THR A 139 -3.00 -6.53 -12.25
CA THR A 139 -3.59 -6.41 -13.58
C THR A 139 -3.48 -4.98 -14.11
N ASP A 140 -3.57 -4.80 -15.41
CA ASP A 140 -3.66 -3.52 -16.11
C ASP A 140 -5.09 -2.96 -16.16
N GLN A 141 -6.10 -3.77 -15.80
CA GLN A 141 -7.50 -3.38 -15.84
C GLN A 141 -8.02 -3.03 -14.44
N PRO A 142 -8.73 -1.90 -14.28
CA PRO A 142 -9.42 -1.57 -13.03
C PRO A 142 -10.44 -2.66 -12.67
N VAL A 143 -10.35 -3.18 -11.44
CA VAL A 143 -11.31 -4.15 -10.91
C VAL A 143 -12.30 -3.43 -10.01
N LYS A 144 -13.59 -3.56 -10.35
CA LYS A 144 -14.73 -2.97 -9.63
C LYS A 144 -15.17 -3.87 -8.48
#